data_73e9e1773e587c325ef645ca82e86ebd
#
_entry.id   73e9e1773e587c325ef645ca82e86ebd
#
_cell.length_a   1.000
_cell.length_b   1.000
_cell.length_c   1.000
_cell.angle_alpha   90.00
_cell.angle_beta   90.00
_cell.angle_gamma   90.00
#
_symmetry.space_group_name_H-M   'P 1'
#
loop_
_entity.id
_entity.type
_entity.pdbx_description
1 polymer ?
#
loop_
_entity_poly.entity_id
_entity_poly.type
_entity_poly.pdbx_seq_one_letter_code
_entity_poly.pdbx_strand_id
1 'polypeptide(L)'
;MKLLDSLIYSIILIKMMQNNLIIRRLWLLTIILLMNIHVFAQDSLYNNKIITNSKMIGIGKVNVLDTYLSPEEYNGKEFRYFSLTERDNGSNISRELVHQIHFLYLHNRTNVNSELGSWYNFQYNIHYKLLDFTIGKGKLTMKIGGGIDTNLGALYNIRNSNNPAQAYINVNIAPNIIINYLLHIKGHPILLRYEGQTSIIGLAFTPNYGQSYYEIFSKKNYDNNIVFTTLISTPSTRQYISADYTIHHTTIRLGYALDIQQTKLNGLKYHSWSNLFIIGLVKKFNLVKIIP
;
A
#
# COMPACT_ATOMS: atom_id res chain seq x y z
N MET A 1 -8.92 13.40 38.88
CA MET A 1 -7.48 13.40 38.73
C MET A 1 -7.06 13.10 37.28
N LYS A 2 -7.39 11.95 36.69
CA LYS A 2 -6.99 11.60 35.29
C LYS A 2 -7.46 12.55 34.17
N LEU A 3 -8.59 13.23 34.32
CA LEU A 3 -9.09 14.20 33.34
C LEU A 3 -8.32 15.53 33.37
N LEU A 4 -7.87 15.94 34.54
CA LEU A 4 -7.07 17.17 34.74
C LEU A 4 -5.66 16.99 34.14
N ASP A 5 -5.06 15.81 34.32
CA ASP A 5 -3.74 15.49 33.77
C ASP A 5 -3.77 15.46 32.23
N SER A 6 -4.84 14.90 31.65
CA SER A 6 -5.04 14.93 30.19
C SER A 6 -5.21 16.33 29.62
N LEU A 7 -5.90 17.21 30.34
CA LEU A 7 -6.07 18.61 29.94
C LEU A 7 -4.75 19.40 30.02
N ILE A 8 -3.97 19.16 31.08
CA ILE A 8 -2.67 19.80 31.26
C ILE A 8 -1.67 19.33 30.18
N TYR A 9 -1.68 18.05 29.82
CA TYR A 9 -0.86 17.53 28.72
C TYR A 9 -1.23 18.16 27.38
N SER A 10 -2.52 18.30 27.10
CA SER A 10 -3.00 18.93 25.87
C SER A 10 -2.61 20.42 25.79
N ILE A 11 -2.68 21.15 26.90
CA ILE A 11 -2.29 22.57 26.99
C ILE A 11 -0.78 22.74 26.83
N ILE A 12 0.03 21.85 27.40
CA ILE A 12 1.50 21.86 27.26
C ILE A 12 1.87 21.56 25.80
N LEU A 13 1.24 20.59 25.16
CA LEU A 13 1.45 20.24 23.74
C LEU A 13 1.14 21.43 22.83
N ILE A 14 0.01 22.10 23.07
CA ILE A 14 -0.41 23.30 22.33
C ILE A 14 0.60 24.46 22.52
N LYS A 15 1.09 24.66 23.74
CA LYS A 15 2.11 25.68 24.04
C LYS A 15 3.47 25.39 23.42
N MET A 16 3.91 24.12 23.40
CA MET A 16 5.13 23.70 22.69
C MET A 16 5.00 23.87 21.16
N MET A 17 3.81 23.65 20.60
CA MET A 17 3.52 23.89 19.18
C MET A 17 3.52 25.37 18.83
N GLN A 18 3.15 26.26 19.74
CA GLN A 18 3.13 27.71 19.50
C GLN A 18 4.51 28.35 19.36
N ASN A 19 5.55 27.79 19.98
CA ASN A 19 6.88 28.38 20.01
C ASN A 19 7.84 27.89 18.91
N ASN A 20 7.42 26.94 18.06
CA ASN A 20 8.31 26.38 17.05
C ASN A 20 7.86 26.81 15.62
N LEU A 21 8.58 27.74 15.02
CA LEU A 21 8.28 28.32 13.70
C LEU A 21 8.19 27.26 12.59
N ILE A 22 8.93 26.16 12.72
CA ILE A 22 8.96 25.04 11.78
C ILE A 22 7.65 24.24 11.88
N ILE A 23 7.15 23.99 13.09
CA ILE A 23 5.90 23.28 13.32
C ILE A 23 4.71 24.10 12.80
N ARG A 24 4.73 25.42 13.00
CA ARG A 24 3.71 26.32 12.42
C ARG A 24 3.70 26.31 10.90
N ARG A 25 4.85 26.27 10.25
CA ARG A 25 4.94 26.18 8.78
C ARG A 25 4.47 24.81 8.26
N LEU A 26 4.77 23.73 8.97
CA LEU A 26 4.26 22.40 8.66
C LEU A 26 2.74 22.30 8.81
N TRP A 27 2.17 22.89 9.86
CA TRP A 27 0.71 22.96 10.04
C TRP A 27 0.02 23.81 8.97
N LEU A 28 0.59 24.94 8.58
CA LEU A 28 0.08 25.74 7.46
C LEU A 28 0.13 24.98 6.13
N LEU A 29 1.21 24.25 5.87
CA LEU A 29 1.33 23.41 4.69
C LEU A 29 0.30 22.26 4.68
N THR A 30 0.06 21.62 5.83
CA THR A 30 -0.97 20.57 5.96
C THR A 30 -2.38 21.13 5.77
N ILE A 31 -2.68 22.32 6.31
CA ILE A 31 -3.98 22.97 6.13
C ILE A 31 -4.17 23.38 4.66
N ILE A 32 -3.15 23.93 4.01
CA ILE A 32 -3.19 24.29 2.58
C ILE A 32 -3.37 23.03 1.72
N LEU A 33 -2.70 21.91 2.06
CA LEU A 33 -2.88 20.63 1.36
C LEU A 33 -4.30 20.06 1.54
N LEU A 34 -4.86 20.16 2.75
CA LEU A 34 -6.22 19.72 3.06
C LEU A 34 -7.29 20.62 2.41
N MET A 35 -7.07 21.93 2.31
CA MET A 35 -7.99 22.86 1.63
C MET A 35 -8.04 22.61 0.12
N ASN A 36 -6.94 22.20 -0.51
CA ASN A 36 -6.92 21.87 -1.96
C ASN A 36 -7.68 20.58 -2.29
N ILE A 37 -7.92 19.69 -1.33
CA ILE A 37 -8.69 18.45 -1.55
C ILE A 37 -10.18 18.72 -1.78
N HIS A 38 -10.72 19.85 -1.29
CA HIS A 38 -12.14 20.21 -1.46
C HIS A 38 -12.48 20.84 -2.82
N VAL A 39 -11.51 21.36 -3.57
CA VAL A 39 -11.76 22.10 -4.83
C VAL A 39 -12.11 21.19 -6.02
N PHE A 40 -11.86 19.87 -5.92
CA PHE A 40 -12.13 18.92 -7.03
C PHE A 40 -13.47 18.19 -6.95
N ALA A 41 -14.40 18.61 -6.10
CA ALA A 41 -15.71 17.97 -5.92
C ALA A 41 -16.86 18.64 -6.68
N GLN A 42 -16.59 19.40 -7.74
CA GLN A 42 -17.66 19.83 -8.64
C GLN A 42 -17.99 18.72 -9.67
N ASP A 43 -18.96 17.91 -9.31
CA ASP A 43 -19.55 16.91 -10.18
C ASP A 43 -20.28 17.57 -11.35
N SER A 44 -19.80 17.31 -12.57
CA SER A 44 -20.59 17.59 -13.77
C SER A 44 -21.82 16.71 -13.81
N LEU A 45 -22.97 17.29 -14.08
CA LEU A 45 -24.34 16.73 -13.97
C LEU A 45 -24.68 15.52 -14.87
N TYR A 46 -23.72 14.97 -15.65
CA TYR A 46 -23.98 13.92 -16.63
C TYR A 46 -22.85 12.89 -16.74
N ASN A 47 -22.46 12.26 -15.64
CA ASN A 47 -21.45 11.19 -15.75
C ASN A 47 -21.94 9.88 -15.14
N ASN A 48 -21.98 8.83 -15.98
CA ASN A 48 -22.16 7.46 -15.53
C ASN A 48 -20.99 7.09 -14.60
N LYS A 49 -21.26 7.11 -13.29
CA LYS A 49 -20.27 6.72 -12.28
C LYS A 49 -20.16 5.20 -12.31
N ILE A 50 -18.99 4.70 -12.65
CA ILE A 50 -18.69 3.27 -12.63
C ILE A 50 -17.83 2.96 -11.41
N ILE A 51 -18.30 2.04 -10.56
CA ILE A 51 -17.52 1.47 -9.48
C ILE A 51 -17.14 0.06 -9.86
N THR A 52 -15.83 -0.20 -9.95
CA THR A 52 -15.30 -1.55 -10.16
C THR A 52 -14.74 -2.06 -8.85
N ASN A 53 -15.32 -3.14 -8.35
CA ASN A 53 -14.86 -3.82 -7.13
C ASN A 53 -14.30 -5.17 -7.50
N SER A 54 -13.03 -5.42 -7.09
CA SER A 54 -12.31 -6.67 -7.32
C SER A 54 -11.92 -7.29 -5.99
N LYS A 55 -12.29 -8.53 -5.76
CA LYS A 55 -11.86 -9.31 -4.60
C LYS A 55 -11.07 -10.51 -5.07
N MET A 56 -9.86 -10.65 -4.58
CA MET A 56 -8.90 -11.61 -5.11
C MET A 56 -8.11 -12.25 -3.98
N ILE A 57 -7.63 -13.45 -4.25
CA ILE A 57 -6.67 -14.17 -3.42
C ILE A 57 -5.41 -14.43 -4.24
N GLY A 58 -4.28 -14.29 -3.59
CA GLY A 58 -2.95 -14.58 -4.16
C GLY A 58 -2.23 -15.62 -3.32
N ILE A 59 -1.53 -16.51 -3.99
CA ILE A 59 -0.68 -17.52 -3.36
C ILE A 59 0.64 -17.56 -4.11
N GLY A 60 1.74 -17.62 -3.37
CA GLY A 60 3.04 -17.69 -4.02
C GLY A 60 4.21 -17.88 -3.09
N LYS A 61 5.38 -17.55 -3.62
CA LYS A 61 6.65 -17.67 -2.89
C LYS A 61 7.09 -16.29 -2.42
N VAL A 62 7.73 -16.27 -1.26
CA VAL A 62 8.33 -15.07 -0.70
C VAL A 62 9.69 -15.39 -0.10
N ASN A 63 10.63 -14.46 -0.26
CA ASN A 63 11.94 -14.44 0.39
C ASN A 63 12.00 -13.21 1.28
N VAL A 64 12.42 -13.36 2.54
CA VAL A 64 12.51 -12.28 3.52
C VAL A 64 13.85 -12.33 4.23
N LEU A 65 14.45 -11.16 4.40
CA LEU A 65 15.55 -10.90 5.34
C LEU A 65 15.13 -9.78 6.28
N ASP A 66 15.26 -10.00 7.56
CA ASP A 66 15.16 -8.95 8.57
C ASP A 66 16.31 -9.08 9.57
N THR A 67 17.31 -8.22 9.44
CA THR A 67 18.52 -8.30 10.28
C THR A 67 18.31 -7.92 11.74
N TYR A 68 17.13 -7.40 12.10
CA TYR A 68 16.74 -7.24 13.50
C TYR A 68 16.38 -8.58 14.14
N LEU A 69 15.73 -9.47 13.38
CA LEU A 69 15.31 -10.79 13.87
C LEU A 69 16.39 -11.85 13.69
N SER A 70 17.04 -11.86 12.53
CA SER A 70 18.02 -12.85 12.14
C SER A 70 18.93 -12.35 11.02
N PRO A 71 20.21 -12.69 11.02
CA PRO A 71 21.10 -12.41 9.89
C PRO A 71 20.85 -13.35 8.69
N GLU A 72 20.00 -14.37 8.83
CA GLU A 72 19.69 -15.35 7.78
C GLU A 72 18.49 -14.92 6.95
N GLU A 73 18.48 -15.34 5.69
CA GLU A 73 17.32 -15.22 4.80
C GLU A 73 16.34 -16.36 5.04
N TYR A 74 15.05 -16.03 5.01
CA TYR A 74 13.95 -16.96 5.16
C TYR A 74 13.16 -17.04 3.86
N ASN A 75 12.87 -18.25 3.42
CA ASN A 75 12.08 -18.53 2.23
C ASN A 75 10.79 -19.23 2.62
N GLY A 76 9.72 -18.96 1.91
CA GLY A 76 8.46 -19.62 2.23
C GLY A 76 7.33 -19.32 1.29
N LYS A 77 6.13 -19.41 1.86
CA LYS A 77 4.88 -19.19 1.15
C LYS A 77 4.17 -17.95 1.68
N GLU A 78 3.55 -17.23 0.77
CA GLU A 78 2.67 -16.13 1.08
C GLU A 78 1.26 -16.44 0.59
N PHE A 79 0.27 -16.16 1.44
CA PHE A 79 -1.13 -16.00 1.11
C PHE A 79 -1.49 -14.53 1.24
N ARG A 80 -2.14 -13.95 0.22
CA ARG A 80 -2.54 -12.55 0.21
C ARG A 80 -3.98 -12.40 -0.24
N TYR A 81 -4.77 -11.69 0.54
CA TYR A 81 -6.08 -11.23 0.14
C TYR A 81 -5.99 -9.81 -0.39
N PHE A 82 -6.71 -9.54 -1.51
CA PHE A 82 -6.80 -8.23 -2.13
C PHE A 82 -8.26 -7.80 -2.23
N SER A 83 -8.52 -6.55 -1.90
CA SER A 83 -9.76 -5.86 -2.21
C SER A 83 -9.45 -4.54 -2.87
N LEU A 84 -9.79 -4.40 -4.14
CA LEU A 84 -9.52 -3.23 -4.96
C LEU A 84 -10.86 -2.61 -5.37
N THR A 85 -11.02 -1.32 -5.11
CA THR A 85 -12.20 -0.56 -5.50
C THR A 85 -11.79 0.65 -6.32
N GLU A 86 -12.07 0.62 -7.62
CA GLU A 86 -11.83 1.75 -8.52
C GLU A 86 -13.14 2.50 -8.77
N ARG A 87 -13.10 3.83 -8.65
CA ARG A 87 -14.21 4.73 -8.94
C ARG A 87 -13.86 5.61 -10.12
N ASP A 88 -14.54 5.42 -11.22
CA ASP A 88 -14.44 6.22 -12.43
C ASP A 88 -15.71 7.07 -12.55
N ASN A 89 -15.56 8.37 -12.53
CA ASN A 89 -16.69 9.31 -12.63
C ASN A 89 -16.99 9.72 -14.10
N GLY A 90 -16.39 9.01 -15.08
CA GLY A 90 -16.44 9.42 -16.50
C GLY A 90 -15.58 10.65 -16.83
N SER A 91 -14.90 11.22 -15.84
CA SER A 91 -13.91 12.29 -16.01
C SER A 91 -12.52 11.71 -16.30
N ASN A 92 -11.55 12.58 -16.55
CA ASN A 92 -10.17 12.12 -16.71
C ASN A 92 -9.54 11.67 -15.36
N ILE A 93 -10.24 11.89 -14.23
CA ILE A 93 -9.74 11.54 -12.91
C ILE A 93 -10.52 10.34 -12.38
N SER A 94 -9.79 9.30 -11.98
CA SER A 94 -10.31 8.14 -11.24
C SER A 94 -9.61 8.00 -9.89
N ARG A 95 -10.28 7.31 -8.96
CA ARG A 95 -9.76 7.05 -7.61
C ARG A 95 -9.74 5.56 -7.38
N GLU A 96 -8.73 5.09 -6.70
CA GLU A 96 -8.58 3.69 -6.39
C GLU A 96 -8.26 3.50 -4.90
N LEU A 97 -8.94 2.54 -4.30
CA LEU A 97 -8.76 2.10 -2.93
C LEU A 97 -8.30 0.66 -2.96
N VAL A 98 -7.15 0.37 -2.36
CA VAL A 98 -6.60 -0.98 -2.28
C VAL A 98 -6.41 -1.38 -0.83
N HIS A 99 -6.91 -2.55 -0.48
CA HIS A 99 -6.68 -3.20 0.81
C HIS A 99 -6.03 -4.54 0.53
N GLN A 100 -4.93 -4.84 1.21
CA GLN A 100 -4.26 -6.13 1.13
C GLN A 100 -4.00 -6.64 2.54
N ILE A 101 -4.16 -7.95 2.74
CA ILE A 101 -3.79 -8.64 3.97
C ILE A 101 -2.82 -9.73 3.58
N HIS A 102 -1.64 -9.68 4.18
CA HIS A 102 -0.53 -10.58 3.93
C HIS A 102 -0.38 -11.58 5.07
N PHE A 103 -0.16 -12.84 4.74
CA PHE A 103 0.20 -13.90 5.68
C PHE A 103 1.37 -14.68 5.10
N LEU A 104 2.47 -14.75 5.86
CA LEU A 104 3.71 -15.40 5.47
C LEU A 104 4.05 -16.51 6.45
N TYR A 105 4.52 -17.63 5.90
CA TYR A 105 5.12 -18.70 6.64
C TYR A 105 6.45 -19.06 6.00
N LEU A 106 7.53 -18.85 6.73
CA LEU A 106 8.88 -18.82 6.22
C LEU A 106 9.77 -19.78 7.02
N HIS A 107 10.78 -20.32 6.38
CA HIS A 107 11.81 -21.14 6.99
C HIS A 107 13.19 -20.64 6.57
N ASN A 108 14.16 -20.78 7.47
CA ASN A 108 15.56 -20.59 7.11
C ASN A 108 16.06 -21.73 6.23
N ARG A 109 17.27 -21.59 5.68
CA ARG A 109 17.87 -22.57 4.76
C ARG A 109 17.92 -24.01 5.31
N THR A 110 18.08 -24.18 6.60
CA THR A 110 18.20 -25.50 7.26
C THR A 110 16.86 -26.07 7.71
N ASN A 111 15.75 -25.33 7.56
CA ASN A 111 14.42 -25.66 8.08
C ASN A 111 14.38 -25.85 9.62
N VAL A 112 15.38 -25.35 10.33
CA VAL A 112 15.45 -25.44 11.78
C VAL A 112 14.71 -24.31 12.46
N ASN A 113 14.65 -23.15 11.83
CA ASN A 113 13.96 -21.95 12.35
C ASN A 113 12.89 -21.48 11.37
N SER A 114 11.84 -20.87 11.90
CA SER A 114 10.70 -20.37 11.13
C SER A 114 10.33 -18.94 11.53
N GLU A 115 9.78 -18.22 10.59
CA GLU A 115 9.18 -16.90 10.81
C GLU A 115 7.73 -16.86 10.32
N LEU A 116 6.93 -16.12 11.07
CA LEU A 116 5.54 -15.82 10.72
C LEU A 116 5.41 -14.32 10.48
N GLY A 117 4.86 -13.94 9.34
CA GLY A 117 4.63 -12.54 9.01
C GLY A 117 3.16 -12.29 8.73
N SER A 118 2.66 -11.15 9.21
CA SER A 118 1.35 -10.66 8.81
C SER A 118 1.33 -9.15 8.82
N TRP A 119 0.82 -8.56 7.75
CA TRP A 119 0.60 -7.13 7.68
C TRP A 119 -0.59 -6.77 6.81
N TYR A 120 -1.17 -5.63 7.12
CA TYR A 120 -2.20 -4.97 6.36
C TYR A 120 -1.56 -3.86 5.53
N ASN A 121 -1.87 -3.83 4.24
CA ASN A 121 -1.52 -2.74 3.34
C ASN A 121 -2.78 -1.98 2.92
N PHE A 122 -2.72 -0.68 3.03
CA PHE A 122 -3.75 0.25 2.57
C PHE A 122 -3.16 1.22 1.57
N GLN A 123 -3.87 1.41 0.43
CA GLN A 123 -3.49 2.41 -0.57
C GLN A 123 -4.71 3.24 -0.96
N TYR A 124 -4.50 4.52 -1.10
CA TYR A 124 -5.45 5.44 -1.72
C TYR A 124 -4.75 6.18 -2.84
N ASN A 125 -5.16 5.90 -4.08
CA ASN A 125 -4.55 6.39 -5.30
C ASN A 125 -5.50 7.31 -6.06
N ILE A 126 -4.96 8.35 -6.70
CA ILE A 126 -5.66 9.22 -7.63
C ILE A 126 -4.93 9.12 -8.95
N HIS A 127 -5.69 8.85 -10.02
CA HIS A 127 -5.15 8.66 -11.37
C HIS A 127 -5.73 9.68 -12.32
N TYR A 128 -4.90 10.17 -13.22
CA TYR A 128 -5.28 10.98 -14.37
C TYR A 128 -5.14 10.13 -15.64
N LYS A 129 -6.18 10.08 -16.47
CA LYS A 129 -6.19 9.40 -17.76
C LYS A 129 -5.35 10.20 -18.75
N LEU A 130 -4.17 9.70 -19.07
CA LEU A 130 -3.21 10.37 -19.96
C LEU A 130 -3.52 10.08 -21.43
N LEU A 131 -3.80 8.80 -21.74
CA LEU A 131 -4.04 8.33 -23.09
C LEU A 131 -5.29 7.45 -23.14
N ASP A 132 -6.07 7.60 -24.20
CA ASP A 132 -7.26 6.79 -24.47
C ASP A 132 -7.48 6.73 -25.98
N PHE A 133 -7.02 5.66 -26.62
CA PHE A 133 -7.07 5.52 -28.08
C PHE A 133 -7.27 4.07 -28.51
N THR A 134 -7.75 3.89 -29.73
CA THR A 134 -8.00 2.59 -30.33
C THR A 134 -6.78 2.09 -31.07
N ILE A 135 -6.33 0.86 -30.76
CA ILE A 135 -5.27 0.15 -31.50
C ILE A 135 -5.87 -1.12 -32.09
N GLY A 136 -5.92 -1.21 -33.40
CA GLY A 136 -6.52 -2.35 -34.09
C GLY A 136 -7.99 -2.57 -33.69
N LYS A 137 -8.28 -3.76 -33.12
CA LYS A 137 -9.62 -4.11 -32.60
C LYS A 137 -9.76 -3.85 -31.08
N GLY A 138 -8.77 -3.25 -30.45
CA GLY A 138 -8.74 -3.01 -29.01
C GLY A 138 -8.70 -1.54 -28.65
N LYS A 139 -8.93 -1.26 -27.37
CA LYS A 139 -8.85 0.08 -26.79
C LYS A 139 -7.77 0.10 -25.72
N LEU A 140 -6.77 0.96 -25.90
CA LEU A 140 -5.70 1.20 -24.92
C LEU A 140 -6.02 2.44 -24.11
N THR A 141 -5.98 2.30 -22.79
CA THR A 141 -6.10 3.42 -21.84
C THR A 141 -4.91 3.41 -20.91
N MET A 142 -4.22 4.53 -20.79
CA MET A 142 -3.10 4.72 -19.85
C MET A 142 -3.48 5.79 -18.84
N LYS A 143 -3.30 5.47 -17.57
CA LYS A 143 -3.50 6.38 -16.44
C LYS A 143 -2.19 6.52 -15.67
N ILE A 144 -1.86 7.72 -15.26
CA ILE A 144 -0.75 8.01 -14.36
C ILE A 144 -1.29 8.62 -13.08
N GLY A 145 -0.65 8.36 -11.99
CA GLY A 145 -1.13 8.87 -10.72
C GLY A 145 -0.17 8.63 -9.58
N GLY A 146 -0.73 8.65 -8.40
CA GLY A 146 -0.01 8.36 -7.18
C GLY A 146 -0.94 8.47 -5.98
N GLY A 147 -0.43 8.09 -4.85
CA GLY A 147 -1.21 8.11 -3.64
C GLY A 147 -0.40 7.81 -2.40
N ILE A 148 -1.12 7.52 -1.34
CA ILE A 148 -0.57 7.11 -0.05
C ILE A 148 -0.57 5.59 -0.02
N ASP A 149 0.56 5.01 0.37
CA ASP A 149 0.77 3.58 0.61
C ASP A 149 1.18 3.37 2.06
N THR A 150 0.37 2.65 2.83
CA THR A 150 0.58 2.43 4.26
C THR A 150 0.65 0.95 4.54
N ASN A 151 1.66 0.54 5.31
CA ASN A 151 1.81 -0.84 5.78
C ASN A 151 1.80 -0.85 7.32
N LEU A 152 1.09 -1.81 7.89
CA LEU A 152 0.99 -2.01 9.33
C LEU A 152 0.96 -3.50 9.64
N GLY A 153 1.96 -3.99 10.35
CA GLY A 153 2.04 -5.40 10.72
C GLY A 153 3.32 -5.76 11.46
N ALA A 154 3.64 -7.04 11.44
CA ALA A 154 4.81 -7.56 12.12
C ALA A 154 5.33 -8.84 11.49
N LEU A 155 6.60 -9.11 11.73
CA LEU A 155 7.29 -10.37 11.49
C LEU A 155 7.71 -10.95 12.85
N TYR A 156 7.54 -12.25 13.04
CA TYR A 156 7.85 -12.94 14.28
C TYR A 156 8.75 -14.15 14.02
N ASN A 157 9.92 -14.18 14.67
CA ASN A 157 10.86 -15.30 14.62
C ASN A 157 10.61 -16.25 15.79
N ILE A 158 10.30 -17.52 15.51
CA ILE A 158 9.84 -18.49 16.52
C ILE A 158 10.96 -18.84 17.52
N ARG A 159 12.21 -18.79 17.11
CA ARG A 159 13.35 -19.20 17.96
C ARG A 159 14.11 -18.05 18.58
N ASN A 160 13.91 -16.82 18.15
CA ASN A 160 14.57 -15.68 18.77
C ASN A 160 13.87 -15.36 20.09
N SER A 161 14.54 -15.68 21.20
CA SER A 161 13.98 -15.47 22.56
C SER A 161 14.14 -14.05 23.07
N ASN A 162 15.08 -13.27 22.52
CA ASN A 162 15.39 -11.93 23.04
C ASN A 162 14.51 -10.84 22.39
N ASN A 163 14.51 -10.80 21.06
CA ASN A 163 13.70 -9.85 20.27
C ASN A 163 12.95 -10.63 19.19
N PRO A 164 11.86 -11.36 19.53
CA PRO A 164 11.23 -12.28 18.59
C PRO A 164 10.39 -11.60 17.51
N ALA A 165 10.00 -10.34 17.70
CA ALA A 165 9.10 -9.62 16.83
C ALA A 165 9.70 -8.32 16.28
N GLN A 166 9.44 -8.04 15.01
CA GLN A 166 9.74 -6.77 14.36
C GLN A 166 8.47 -6.17 13.80
N ALA A 167 8.17 -4.92 14.15
CA ALA A 167 7.06 -4.18 13.58
C ALA A 167 7.39 -3.73 12.16
N TYR A 168 6.43 -3.89 11.26
CA TYR A 168 6.48 -3.40 9.89
C TYR A 168 5.46 -2.27 9.73
N ILE A 169 5.91 -1.04 9.94
CA ILE A 169 5.06 0.16 9.94
C ILE A 169 5.70 1.21 9.07
N ASN A 170 5.01 1.59 8.00
CA ASN A 170 5.45 2.70 7.15
C ASN A 170 4.27 3.38 6.45
N VAL A 171 4.50 4.63 6.07
CA VAL A 171 3.58 5.44 5.25
C VAL A 171 4.42 6.10 4.16
N ASN A 172 4.04 5.90 2.91
CA ASN A 172 4.81 6.37 1.76
C ASN A 172 3.92 7.14 0.79
N ILE A 173 4.53 8.04 0.04
CA ILE A 173 3.98 8.60 -1.19
C ILE A 173 4.50 7.75 -2.34
N ALA A 174 3.58 7.21 -3.14
CA ALA A 174 3.89 6.24 -4.18
C ALA A 174 3.23 6.63 -5.51
N PRO A 175 4.00 7.16 -6.48
CA PRO A 175 3.55 7.29 -7.85
C PRO A 175 3.24 5.93 -8.45
N ASN A 176 2.25 5.89 -9.34
CA ASN A 176 1.84 4.68 -10.03
C ASN A 176 1.41 4.94 -11.48
N ILE A 177 1.38 3.87 -12.26
CA ILE A 177 0.92 3.83 -13.64
C ILE A 177 -0.03 2.66 -13.81
N ILE A 178 -1.13 2.87 -14.54
CA ILE A 178 -2.07 1.83 -14.95
C ILE A 178 -2.17 1.83 -16.47
N ILE A 179 -2.01 0.65 -17.08
CA ILE A 179 -2.20 0.43 -18.50
C ILE A 179 -3.28 -0.62 -18.67
N ASN A 180 -4.37 -0.27 -19.31
CA ASN A 180 -5.49 -1.13 -19.62
C ASN A 180 -5.59 -1.33 -21.13
N TYR A 181 -5.65 -2.58 -21.58
CA TYR A 181 -5.91 -2.90 -22.97
C TYR A 181 -7.14 -3.80 -23.08
N LEU A 182 -8.24 -3.21 -23.55
CA LEU A 182 -9.49 -3.93 -23.79
C LEU A 182 -9.49 -4.47 -25.23
N LEU A 183 -9.55 -5.77 -25.37
CA LEU A 183 -9.61 -6.45 -26.65
C LEU A 183 -10.87 -7.34 -26.72
N HIS A 184 -11.33 -7.65 -27.95
CA HIS A 184 -12.46 -8.52 -28.19
C HIS A 184 -11.98 -9.75 -28.96
N ILE A 185 -12.05 -10.93 -28.34
CA ILE A 185 -11.71 -12.22 -28.95
C ILE A 185 -13.01 -13.01 -29.15
N LYS A 186 -13.37 -13.31 -30.39
CA LYS A 186 -14.61 -14.02 -30.74
C LYS A 186 -15.87 -13.42 -30.10
N GLY A 187 -15.93 -12.09 -30.02
CA GLY A 187 -17.06 -11.37 -29.40
C GLY A 187 -17.01 -11.23 -27.87
N HIS A 188 -16.06 -11.86 -27.18
CA HIS A 188 -15.90 -11.75 -25.74
C HIS A 188 -14.89 -10.66 -25.38
N PRO A 189 -15.22 -9.72 -24.48
CA PRO A 189 -14.28 -8.71 -24.01
C PRO A 189 -13.26 -9.32 -23.03
N ILE A 190 -11.99 -9.07 -23.30
CA ILE A 190 -10.87 -9.40 -22.40
C ILE A 190 -10.15 -8.10 -22.06
N LEU A 191 -10.02 -7.79 -20.77
CA LEU A 191 -9.28 -6.63 -20.31
C LEU A 191 -7.93 -7.11 -19.75
N LEU A 192 -6.85 -6.72 -20.42
CA LEU A 192 -5.49 -6.85 -19.88
C LEU A 192 -5.16 -5.59 -19.08
N ARG A 193 -4.69 -5.74 -17.86
CA ARG A 193 -4.30 -4.64 -16.98
C ARG A 193 -2.88 -4.86 -16.47
N TYR A 194 -2.08 -3.84 -16.60
CA TYR A 194 -0.80 -3.70 -15.90
C TYR A 194 -0.89 -2.52 -14.94
N GLU A 195 -0.34 -2.70 -13.75
CA GLU A 195 -0.21 -1.66 -12.75
C GLU A 195 1.17 -1.72 -12.13
N GLY A 196 1.89 -0.60 -12.14
CA GLY A 196 3.20 -0.44 -11.56
C GLY A 196 3.21 0.70 -10.55
N GLN A 197 3.79 0.45 -9.38
CA GLN A 197 3.89 1.42 -8.28
C GLN A 197 5.29 1.38 -7.66
N THR A 198 5.80 2.53 -7.23
CA THR A 198 7.05 2.62 -6.48
C THR A 198 6.93 3.69 -5.39
N SER A 199 7.49 3.42 -4.21
CA SER A 199 7.54 4.41 -3.12
C SER A 199 8.71 5.35 -3.34
N ILE A 200 8.50 6.67 -3.22
CA ILE A 200 9.54 7.67 -3.44
C ILE A 200 10.00 8.36 -2.15
N ILE A 201 9.07 8.69 -1.28
CA ILE A 201 9.33 9.31 0.03
C ILE A 201 8.32 8.80 1.05
N GLY A 202 8.70 8.78 2.32
CA GLY A 202 7.80 8.35 3.38
C GLY A 202 8.40 8.46 4.77
N LEU A 203 7.73 7.81 5.70
CA LEU A 203 8.16 7.63 7.08
C LEU A 203 8.05 6.14 7.42
N ALA A 204 9.04 5.60 8.12
CA ALA A 204 9.02 4.24 8.61
C ALA A 204 9.39 4.22 10.10
N PHE A 205 8.73 3.33 10.84
CA PHE A 205 9.16 2.99 12.19
C PHE A 205 10.17 1.85 12.13
N THR A 206 11.31 2.04 12.80
CA THR A 206 12.34 1.01 12.93
C THR A 206 13.15 1.21 14.21
N PRO A 207 13.48 0.16 14.96
CA PRO A 207 14.46 0.25 16.05
C PRO A 207 15.84 0.64 15.51
N ASN A 208 16.71 1.11 16.39
CA ASN A 208 18.14 1.18 16.09
C ASN A 208 18.77 -0.21 16.17
N TYR A 209 19.91 -0.40 15.51
CA TYR A 209 20.67 -1.63 15.67
C TYR A 209 20.99 -1.91 17.14
N GLY A 210 20.60 -3.09 17.64
CA GLY A 210 20.78 -3.49 19.04
C GLY A 210 19.76 -2.93 20.03
N GLN A 211 18.84 -2.06 19.59
CA GLN A 211 17.78 -1.50 20.45
C GLN A 211 16.62 -2.49 20.56
N SER A 212 16.15 -2.75 21.77
CA SER A 212 14.99 -3.62 22.01
C SER A 212 13.67 -2.84 22.07
N TYR A 213 12.55 -3.50 21.79
CA TYR A 213 11.21 -2.91 21.98
C TYR A 213 10.93 -2.55 23.45
N TYR A 214 11.53 -3.26 24.40
CA TYR A 214 11.48 -2.91 25.83
C TYR A 214 12.11 -1.54 26.10
N GLU A 215 13.25 -1.25 25.49
CA GLU A 215 13.89 0.06 25.62
C GLU A 215 13.06 1.17 25.01
N ILE A 216 12.46 0.93 23.84
CA ILE A 216 11.60 1.90 23.17
C ILE A 216 10.36 2.20 24.03
N PHE A 217 9.56 1.18 24.36
CA PHE A 217 8.23 1.39 24.93
C PHE A 217 8.22 1.47 26.45
N SER A 218 9.05 0.69 27.15
CA SER A 218 9.07 0.66 28.62
C SER A 218 10.02 1.71 29.21
N LYS A 219 11.20 1.87 28.61
CA LYS A 219 12.18 2.90 29.03
C LYS A 219 11.99 4.24 28.33
N LYS A 220 11.03 4.34 27.37
CA LYS A 220 10.74 5.56 26.60
C LYS A 220 11.94 6.11 25.82
N ASN A 221 12.84 5.24 25.40
CA ASN A 221 13.98 5.61 24.57
C ASN A 221 13.53 5.63 23.10
N TYR A 222 12.98 6.77 22.64
CA TYR A 222 12.44 6.97 21.27
C TYR A 222 13.47 7.54 20.30
N ASP A 223 14.74 7.30 20.53
CA ASP A 223 15.81 7.89 19.75
C ASP A 223 15.76 7.41 18.30
N ASN A 224 15.40 8.34 17.39
CA ASN A 224 15.39 8.18 15.93
C ASN A 224 14.64 6.93 15.42
N ASN A 225 13.56 6.51 16.09
CA ASN A 225 12.76 5.34 15.68
C ASN A 225 11.78 5.64 14.54
N ILE A 226 11.45 6.91 14.29
CA ILE A 226 10.68 7.33 13.12
C ILE A 226 11.67 7.96 12.14
N VAL A 227 11.89 7.27 11.02
CA VAL A 227 12.91 7.61 10.03
C VAL A 227 12.25 8.09 8.76
N PHE A 228 12.73 9.21 8.23
CA PHE A 228 12.36 9.66 6.89
C PHE A 228 12.97 8.74 5.84
N THR A 229 12.14 8.29 4.90
CA THR A 229 12.52 7.34 3.86
C THR A 229 12.50 7.98 2.49
N THR A 230 13.39 7.50 1.62
CA THR A 230 13.52 7.93 0.23
C THR A 230 13.64 6.72 -0.67
N LEU A 231 13.52 6.92 -1.98
CA LEU A 231 13.73 5.85 -2.97
C LEU A 231 15.10 5.14 -2.82
N ILE A 232 16.13 5.85 -2.30
CA ILE A 232 17.47 5.28 -2.09
C ILE A 232 17.50 4.41 -0.83
N SER A 233 16.90 4.87 0.27
CA SER A 233 16.91 4.14 1.55
C SER A 233 15.90 3.00 1.59
N THR A 234 14.82 3.10 0.78
CA THR A 234 13.73 2.13 0.73
C THR A 234 13.28 1.85 -0.71
N PRO A 235 14.18 1.31 -1.57
CA PRO A 235 13.82 0.98 -2.94
C PRO A 235 12.77 -0.11 -2.95
N SER A 236 11.56 0.23 -3.40
CA SER A 236 10.41 -0.66 -3.37
C SER A 236 9.62 -0.55 -4.67
N THR A 237 9.12 -1.67 -5.17
CA THR A 237 8.24 -1.69 -6.33
C THR A 237 7.18 -2.76 -6.20
N ARG A 238 5.96 -2.44 -6.61
CA ARG A 238 4.87 -3.39 -6.79
C ARG A 238 4.46 -3.37 -8.24
N GLN A 239 4.33 -4.55 -8.81
CA GLN A 239 3.88 -4.72 -10.18
C GLN A 239 2.78 -5.77 -10.19
N TYR A 240 1.72 -5.47 -10.90
CA TYR A 240 0.56 -6.30 -11.01
C TYR A 240 0.13 -6.41 -12.49
N ILE A 241 0.03 -7.63 -12.98
CA ILE A 241 -0.47 -7.92 -14.32
C ILE A 241 -1.70 -8.81 -14.18
N SER A 242 -2.78 -8.48 -14.86
CA SER A 242 -3.99 -9.31 -14.83
C SER A 242 -4.72 -9.33 -16.16
N ALA A 243 -5.51 -10.38 -16.32
CA ALA A 243 -6.46 -10.56 -17.41
C ALA A 243 -7.85 -10.80 -16.80
N ASP A 244 -8.81 -9.96 -17.22
CA ASP A 244 -10.22 -10.09 -16.85
C ASP A 244 -10.99 -10.71 -18.01
N TYR A 245 -11.66 -11.81 -17.73
CA TYR A 245 -12.55 -12.47 -18.70
C TYR A 245 -13.97 -12.52 -18.17
N THR A 246 -14.92 -11.99 -18.95
CA THR A 246 -16.33 -11.93 -18.54
C THR A 246 -17.11 -13.09 -19.15
N ILE A 247 -17.70 -13.91 -18.27
CA ILE A 247 -18.59 -15.02 -18.61
C ILE A 247 -19.99 -14.64 -18.12
N HIS A 248 -20.92 -14.41 -19.05
CA HIS A 248 -22.27 -13.93 -18.73
C HIS A 248 -22.24 -12.64 -17.90
N HIS A 249 -22.53 -12.74 -16.60
CA HIS A 249 -22.58 -11.61 -15.65
C HIS A 249 -21.43 -11.59 -14.65
N THR A 250 -20.49 -12.56 -14.77
CA THR A 250 -19.37 -12.70 -13.84
C THR A 250 -18.06 -12.47 -14.55
N THR A 251 -17.24 -11.56 -14.04
CA THR A 251 -15.89 -11.34 -14.54
C THR A 251 -14.90 -12.03 -13.61
N ILE A 252 -14.13 -12.95 -14.17
CA ILE A 252 -13.03 -13.63 -13.49
C ILE A 252 -11.74 -12.88 -13.83
N ARG A 253 -10.93 -12.62 -12.82
CA ARG A 253 -9.61 -12.03 -12.95
C ARG A 253 -8.55 -13.07 -12.61
N LEU A 254 -7.61 -13.27 -13.52
CA LEU A 254 -6.39 -14.02 -13.29
C LEU A 254 -5.22 -13.05 -13.35
N GLY A 255 -4.25 -13.19 -12.47
CA GLY A 255 -3.13 -12.26 -12.44
C GLY A 255 -1.88 -12.80 -11.81
N TYR A 256 -0.85 -11.96 -11.86
CA TYR A 256 0.44 -12.17 -11.23
C TYR A 256 0.89 -10.88 -10.57
N ALA A 257 1.34 -10.96 -9.34
CA ALA A 257 1.92 -9.83 -8.62
C ALA A 257 3.37 -10.11 -8.25
N LEU A 258 4.20 -9.12 -8.51
CA LEU A 258 5.57 -9.00 -8.03
C LEU A 258 5.61 -7.84 -7.02
N ASP A 259 6.05 -8.11 -5.80
CA ASP A 259 6.17 -7.12 -4.74
C ASP A 259 7.57 -7.19 -4.14
N ILE A 260 8.37 -6.17 -4.38
CA ILE A 260 9.74 -6.03 -3.88
C ILE A 260 9.76 -4.87 -2.91
N GLN A 261 10.02 -5.16 -1.65
CA GLN A 261 10.16 -4.18 -0.58
C GLN A 261 11.55 -4.30 0.01
N GLN A 262 12.28 -3.19 0.07
CA GLN A 262 13.64 -3.18 0.61
C GLN A 262 13.82 -1.95 1.50
N THR A 263 14.55 -2.09 2.60
CA THR A 263 14.94 -0.96 3.44
C THR A 263 16.33 -1.14 4.01
N LYS A 264 17.02 -0.02 4.19
CA LYS A 264 18.26 0.06 4.95
C LYS A 264 18.19 1.30 5.84
N LEU A 265 17.76 1.10 7.07
CA LEU A 265 17.46 2.16 8.04
C LEU A 265 18.09 1.80 9.41
N ASN A 266 18.61 2.78 10.13
CA ASN A 266 19.18 2.62 11.49
C ASN A 266 20.17 1.45 11.64
N GLY A 267 20.98 1.17 10.60
CA GLY A 267 21.89 0.04 10.59
C GLY A 267 21.27 -1.32 10.32
N LEU A 268 19.92 -1.39 10.21
CA LEU A 268 19.17 -2.60 9.90
C LEU A 268 18.88 -2.71 8.41
N LYS A 269 18.88 -3.96 7.92
CA LYS A 269 18.48 -4.30 6.55
C LYS A 269 17.21 -5.13 6.59
N TYR A 270 16.30 -4.81 5.71
CA TYR A 270 15.10 -5.59 5.47
C TYR A 270 14.87 -5.74 3.97
N HIS A 271 14.46 -6.92 3.54
CA HIS A 271 13.79 -7.10 2.27
C HIS A 271 12.67 -8.15 2.34
N SER A 272 11.69 -7.98 1.48
CA SER A 272 10.63 -8.95 1.20
C SER A 272 10.38 -8.98 -0.29
N TRP A 273 10.60 -10.12 -0.93
CA TRP A 273 10.42 -10.34 -2.37
C TRP A 273 9.35 -11.39 -2.59
N SER A 274 8.17 -10.94 -2.98
CA SER A 274 6.99 -11.79 -3.18
C SER A 274 6.65 -11.96 -4.65
N ASN A 275 6.30 -13.18 -5.01
CA ASN A 275 5.82 -13.57 -6.34
C ASN A 275 4.53 -14.37 -6.17
N LEU A 276 3.39 -13.83 -6.64
CA LEU A 276 2.07 -14.38 -6.37
C LEU A 276 1.29 -14.62 -7.65
N PHE A 277 0.66 -15.78 -7.77
CA PHE A 277 -0.46 -16.00 -8.67
C PHE A 277 -1.75 -15.54 -8.00
N ILE A 278 -2.59 -14.85 -8.76
CA ILE A 278 -3.80 -14.22 -8.24
C ILE A 278 -5.00 -14.69 -9.03
N ILE A 279 -6.07 -15.02 -8.31
CA ILE A 279 -7.39 -15.30 -8.87
C ILE A 279 -8.45 -14.51 -8.12
N GLY A 280 -9.44 -14.01 -8.81
CA GLY A 280 -10.51 -13.26 -8.17
C GLY A 280 -11.70 -12.98 -9.05
N LEU A 281 -12.65 -12.26 -8.47
CA LEU A 281 -13.89 -11.84 -9.08
C LEU A 281 -13.95 -10.32 -9.15
N VAL A 282 -14.44 -9.82 -10.29
CA VAL A 282 -14.62 -8.39 -10.55
C VAL A 282 -16.11 -8.12 -10.74
N LYS A 283 -16.63 -7.14 -10.01
CA LYS A 283 -17.98 -6.64 -10.14
C LYS A 283 -17.96 -5.18 -10.54
N LYS A 284 -18.75 -4.81 -11.56
CA LYS A 284 -18.93 -3.42 -12.02
C LYS A 284 -20.33 -2.97 -11.66
N PHE A 285 -20.44 -1.80 -11.03
CA PHE A 285 -21.69 -1.17 -10.65
C PHE A 285 -21.80 0.17 -11.38
N ASN A 286 -22.89 0.36 -12.12
CA ASN A 286 -23.24 1.65 -12.72
C ASN A 286 -24.14 2.39 -11.73
N LEU A 287 -23.69 3.51 -11.18
CA LEU A 287 -24.51 4.37 -10.34
C LEU A 287 -25.34 5.28 -11.26
N VAL A 288 -26.59 4.93 -11.51
CA VAL A 288 -27.56 5.81 -12.17
C VAL A 288 -28.12 6.73 -11.10
N LYS A 289 -27.94 8.04 -11.27
CA LYS A 289 -28.60 9.02 -10.39
C LYS A 289 -30.07 9.07 -10.83
N ILE A 290 -30.96 8.51 -10.00
CA ILE A 290 -32.39 8.76 -10.16
C ILE A 290 -32.60 10.18 -9.64
N ILE A 291 -32.87 11.10 -10.54
CA ILE A 291 -33.31 12.47 -10.18
C ILE A 291 -34.80 12.32 -9.86
N PRO A 292 -35.29 12.71 -8.65
CA PRO A 292 -36.68 12.70 -8.31
C PRO A 292 -37.46 13.72 -9.14
#